data_583eeebb2a74c59d31cd34bb4d69641a
#
_entry.id   583eeebb2a74c59d31cd34bb4d69641a
#
_cell.length_a   1.000
_cell.length_b   1.000
_cell.length_c   1.000
_cell.angle_alpha   90.00
_cell.angle_beta   90.00
_cell.angle_gamma   90.00
#
_symmetry.space_group_name_H-M   'P 1'
#
loop_
_entity.id
_entity.type
_entity.pdbx_description
1 polymer ?
#
loop_
_entity_poly.entity_id
_entity_poly.type
_entity_poly.pdbx_seq_one_letter_code
_entity_poly.pdbx_strand_id
1 'polypeptide(L)'
;MLFRLTLLISALLSILAVATLPARAFETRANSAYVLDINTGTVLMEKNADVPLPPASMSKLMTVNLLFEALADGRVTMGTQFGVSERAASIGGSTMFLEQTDRPTVEDLIQGIIVQSGNDASVVIAEGLAGTEDAFARMMTERARDLGMENSSFGNSSGWPHPLQRMSMKDLAILARHIIVEFPDYYRYFRQSEYYYKGRAPDNRFNRNPLLDLGIGADGLKTGHTQEAGYGIVGSALQGDRRIVFVISGMASEKERAEEAEAIVNWAFRQFTMETTVKAGEKIAEADVWLGAVDTVGLVPAQDVNLLIPAGQREGVSATINWNGPIAAPIAQGQELAEMVISRDGLSDTVVPLFADEGVGNAGFGKRLTVAAERVLALVMGNDAPPAAIQPEAATISN
;
A
#
# COMPACT_ATOMS: atom_id res chain seq x y z
N MET A 1 58.26 23.18 -23.03
CA MET A 1 57.68 21.87 -22.67
C MET A 1 56.74 21.93 -21.44
N LEU A 2 57.00 22.79 -20.46
CA LEU A 2 56.15 22.98 -19.28
C LEU A 2 54.73 23.58 -19.58
N PHE A 3 54.63 24.47 -20.57
CA PHE A 3 53.35 25.14 -20.90
C PHE A 3 52.30 24.21 -21.56
N ARG A 4 52.72 23.14 -22.20
CA ARG A 4 51.82 22.13 -22.79
C ARG A 4 51.30 21.11 -21.76
N LEU A 5 52.08 20.87 -20.68
CA LEU A 5 51.72 19.95 -19.61
C LEU A 5 50.67 20.56 -18.68
N THR A 6 50.74 21.90 -18.41
CA THR A 6 49.72 22.61 -17.60
C THR A 6 48.37 22.70 -18.31
N LEU A 7 48.33 22.86 -19.63
CA LEU A 7 47.05 22.86 -20.39
C LEU A 7 46.37 21.50 -20.43
N LEU A 8 47.16 20.38 -20.50
CA LEU A 8 46.62 19.03 -20.45
C LEU A 8 46.08 18.65 -19.06
N ILE A 9 46.73 19.09 -18.01
CA ILE A 9 46.27 18.86 -16.62
C ILE A 9 44.99 19.68 -16.31
N SER A 10 44.89 20.90 -16.82
CA SER A 10 43.68 21.74 -16.69
C SER A 10 42.49 21.16 -17.48
N ALA A 11 42.74 20.59 -18.67
CA ALA A 11 41.69 19.92 -19.45
C ALA A 11 41.26 18.60 -18.81
N LEU A 12 42.15 17.85 -18.16
CA LEU A 12 41.82 16.61 -17.46
C LEU A 12 41.03 16.89 -16.16
N LEU A 13 41.35 17.95 -15.43
CA LEU A 13 40.56 18.35 -14.24
C LEU A 13 39.17 18.91 -14.60
N SER A 14 38.98 19.48 -15.79
CA SER A 14 37.68 19.97 -16.25
C SER A 14 36.74 18.86 -16.69
N ILE A 15 37.26 17.67 -17.03
CA ILE A 15 36.47 16.50 -17.43
C ILE A 15 35.99 15.69 -16.19
N LEU A 16 36.66 15.86 -15.03
CA LEU A 16 36.27 15.16 -13.79
C LEU A 16 35.14 15.86 -13.00
N ALA A 17 34.74 17.05 -13.38
CA ALA A 17 33.56 17.72 -12.86
C ALA A 17 32.32 17.33 -13.69
N VAL A 18 32.10 16.05 -13.95
CA VAL A 18 30.77 15.54 -14.24
C VAL A 18 30.00 15.69 -12.93
N ALA A 19 29.35 16.84 -12.80
CA ALA A 19 28.39 17.06 -11.75
C ALA A 19 27.44 15.88 -11.78
N THR A 20 27.46 15.05 -10.75
CA THR A 20 26.38 14.13 -10.43
C THR A 20 25.18 15.03 -10.18
N LEU A 21 24.41 15.31 -11.23
CA LEU A 21 23.11 15.94 -11.09
C LEU A 21 22.35 15.02 -10.13
N PRO A 22 21.86 15.54 -9.00
CA PRO A 22 21.03 14.74 -8.12
C PRO A 22 19.92 14.15 -8.97
N ALA A 23 19.67 12.87 -8.82
CA ALA A 23 18.53 12.21 -9.49
C ALA A 23 17.31 13.06 -9.17
N ARG A 24 16.78 13.76 -10.17
CA ARG A 24 15.67 14.68 -9.98
C ARG A 24 14.50 13.82 -9.51
N ALA A 25 14.01 14.07 -8.29
CA ALA A 25 12.83 13.41 -7.78
C ALA A 25 11.72 13.52 -8.84
N PHE A 26 11.00 12.42 -9.09
CA PHE A 26 9.90 12.47 -10.04
C PHE A 26 8.83 13.43 -9.51
N GLU A 27 8.57 14.50 -10.26
CA GLU A 27 7.54 15.48 -9.94
C GLU A 27 6.29 15.15 -10.76
N THR A 28 5.23 14.77 -10.08
CA THR A 28 3.93 14.52 -10.72
C THR A 28 3.18 15.81 -11.02
N ARG A 29 2.54 15.86 -12.18
CA ARG A 29 1.59 16.92 -12.57
C ARG A 29 0.25 16.81 -11.83
N ALA A 30 -0.01 15.66 -11.17
CA ALA A 30 -1.23 15.46 -10.40
C ALA A 30 -1.36 16.49 -9.26
N ASN A 31 -2.60 16.94 -9.00
CA ASN A 31 -2.88 17.76 -7.83
C ASN A 31 -2.75 16.96 -6.54
N SER A 32 -3.13 15.69 -6.59
CA SER A 32 -2.98 14.73 -5.50
C SER A 32 -2.52 13.39 -6.06
N ALA A 33 -1.57 12.74 -5.37
CA ALA A 33 -0.98 11.49 -5.79
C ALA A 33 -0.57 10.63 -4.60
N TYR A 34 -0.64 9.30 -4.77
CA TYR A 34 -0.08 8.33 -3.86
C TYR A 34 0.41 7.12 -4.66
N VAL A 35 1.64 6.69 -4.43
CA VAL A 35 2.25 5.52 -5.11
C VAL A 35 2.83 4.59 -4.06
N LEU A 36 2.34 3.36 -4.05
CA LEU A 36 2.67 2.32 -3.07
C LEU A 36 3.25 1.09 -3.77
N ASP A 37 4.38 0.61 -3.32
CA ASP A 37 4.83 -0.74 -3.59
C ASP A 37 4.16 -1.69 -2.60
N ILE A 38 3.31 -2.60 -3.08
CA ILE A 38 2.53 -3.44 -2.16
C ILE A 38 3.30 -4.65 -1.62
N ASN A 39 4.41 -5.01 -2.22
CA ASN A 39 5.24 -6.11 -1.75
C ASN A 39 6.04 -5.73 -0.50
N THR A 40 6.53 -4.48 -0.47
CA THR A 40 7.35 -3.97 0.64
C THR A 40 6.58 -3.03 1.57
N GLY A 41 5.38 -2.58 1.18
CA GLY A 41 4.64 -1.54 1.89
C GLY A 41 5.26 -0.14 1.77
N THR A 42 6.28 0.04 0.92
CA THR A 42 6.98 1.30 0.79
C THR A 42 6.17 2.32 -0.02
N VAL A 43 5.98 3.51 0.54
CA VAL A 43 5.43 4.66 -0.18
C VAL A 43 6.53 5.26 -1.04
N LEU A 44 6.35 5.22 -2.36
CA LEU A 44 7.32 5.74 -3.33
C LEU A 44 7.12 7.23 -3.60
N MET A 45 5.88 7.69 -3.50
CA MET A 45 5.49 9.08 -3.70
C MET A 45 4.19 9.38 -2.96
N GLU A 46 4.13 10.56 -2.38
CA GLU A 46 2.89 11.14 -1.88
C GLU A 46 2.84 12.64 -2.16
N LYS A 47 1.67 13.13 -2.53
CA LYS A 47 1.37 14.54 -2.73
C LYS A 47 -0.08 14.80 -2.39
N ASN A 48 -0.36 15.61 -1.36
CA ASN A 48 -1.71 15.86 -0.86
C ASN A 48 -2.52 14.55 -0.67
N ALA A 49 -1.85 13.47 -0.24
CA ALA A 49 -2.36 12.11 -0.27
C ALA A 49 -3.52 11.87 0.69
N ASP A 50 -3.56 12.57 1.82
CA ASP A 50 -4.58 12.47 2.86
C ASP A 50 -5.75 13.46 2.69
N VAL A 51 -5.70 14.35 1.69
CA VAL A 51 -6.76 15.34 1.44
C VAL A 51 -8.01 14.66 0.89
N PRO A 52 -9.20 14.79 1.56
CA PRO A 52 -10.44 14.22 1.08
C PRO A 52 -10.96 14.98 -0.14
N LEU A 53 -10.96 14.36 -1.29
CA LEU A 53 -11.39 14.93 -2.57
C LEU A 53 -12.61 14.17 -3.14
N PRO A 54 -13.39 14.77 -4.07
CA PRO A 54 -14.39 14.03 -4.81
C PRO A 54 -13.73 12.90 -5.62
N PRO A 55 -14.04 11.61 -5.35
CA PRO A 55 -13.37 10.49 -6.00
C PRO A 55 -13.91 10.21 -7.40
N ALA A 56 -15.02 10.80 -7.79
CA ALA A 56 -15.76 10.42 -8.99
C ALA A 56 -16.00 8.88 -9.02
N SER A 57 -15.95 8.28 -10.21
CA SER A 57 -16.16 6.83 -10.38
C SER A 57 -15.07 5.94 -9.78
N MET A 58 -13.99 6.49 -9.22
CA MET A 58 -13.01 5.68 -8.47
C MET A 58 -13.63 5.10 -7.19
N SER A 59 -14.63 5.77 -6.61
CA SER A 59 -15.37 5.26 -5.44
C SER A 59 -16.12 3.95 -5.68
N LYS A 60 -16.40 3.60 -6.95
CA LYS A 60 -17.01 2.31 -7.31
C LYS A 60 -16.15 1.10 -6.91
N LEU A 61 -14.86 1.32 -6.63
CA LEU A 61 -14.02 0.29 -6.03
C LEU A 61 -14.57 -0.19 -4.69
N MET A 62 -15.16 0.68 -3.86
CA MET A 62 -15.81 0.26 -2.62
C MET A 62 -17.10 -0.52 -2.89
N THR A 63 -17.88 -0.15 -3.90
CA THR A 63 -19.06 -0.90 -4.32
C THR A 63 -18.71 -2.32 -4.77
N VAL A 64 -17.66 -2.44 -5.56
CA VAL A 64 -17.13 -3.74 -6.02
C VAL A 64 -16.53 -4.53 -4.84
N ASN A 65 -15.85 -3.87 -3.91
CA ASN A 65 -15.29 -4.49 -2.71
C ASN A 65 -16.40 -5.17 -1.88
N LEU A 66 -17.46 -4.45 -1.55
CA LEU A 66 -18.59 -4.99 -0.79
C LEU A 66 -19.29 -6.13 -1.52
N LEU A 67 -19.34 -6.08 -2.85
CA LEU A 67 -19.85 -7.18 -3.66
C LEU A 67 -18.93 -8.41 -3.62
N PHE A 68 -17.62 -8.22 -3.68
CA PHE A 68 -16.64 -9.31 -3.54
C PHE A 68 -16.69 -9.94 -2.15
N GLU A 69 -16.84 -9.14 -1.09
CA GLU A 69 -17.09 -9.64 0.25
C GLU A 69 -18.37 -10.48 0.31
N ALA A 70 -19.46 -10.01 -0.31
CA ALA A 70 -20.72 -10.76 -0.37
C ALA A 70 -20.60 -12.08 -1.15
N LEU A 71 -19.74 -12.16 -2.16
CA LEU A 71 -19.40 -13.38 -2.88
C LEU A 71 -18.56 -14.33 -2.01
N ALA A 72 -17.54 -13.80 -1.33
CA ALA A 72 -16.67 -14.57 -0.45
C ALA A 72 -17.44 -15.17 0.74
N ASP A 73 -18.39 -14.43 1.31
CA ASP A 73 -19.26 -14.85 2.40
C ASP A 73 -20.38 -15.80 1.95
N GLY A 74 -20.55 -16.00 0.65
CA GLY A 74 -21.62 -16.84 0.09
C GLY A 74 -23.02 -16.23 0.17
N ARG A 75 -23.15 -14.93 0.49
CA ARG A 75 -24.45 -14.21 0.48
C ARG A 75 -25.02 -14.10 -0.93
N VAL A 76 -24.17 -14.05 -1.93
CA VAL A 76 -24.49 -14.07 -3.35
C VAL A 76 -23.54 -14.99 -4.09
N THR A 77 -23.90 -15.38 -5.32
CA THR A 77 -23.06 -16.12 -6.26
C THR A 77 -22.91 -15.31 -7.55
N MET A 78 -21.95 -15.65 -8.41
CA MET A 78 -21.79 -14.99 -9.72
C MET A 78 -23.07 -15.04 -10.58
N GLY A 79 -23.86 -16.10 -10.42
CA GLY A 79 -25.13 -16.26 -11.13
C GLY A 79 -26.35 -15.64 -10.44
N THR A 80 -26.20 -15.07 -9.24
CA THR A 80 -27.31 -14.39 -8.55
C THR A 80 -27.77 -13.19 -9.39
N GLN A 81 -29.09 -13.09 -9.60
CA GLN A 81 -29.70 -12.00 -10.39
C GLN A 81 -30.33 -10.97 -9.49
N PHE A 82 -30.12 -9.69 -9.81
CA PHE A 82 -30.77 -8.58 -9.13
C PHE A 82 -31.83 -7.92 -10.00
N GLY A 83 -32.87 -7.34 -9.33
CA GLY A 83 -33.88 -6.52 -10.00
C GLY A 83 -33.34 -5.14 -10.30
N VAL A 84 -33.80 -4.54 -11.37
CA VAL A 84 -33.45 -3.15 -11.73
C VAL A 84 -34.64 -2.25 -11.34
N SER A 85 -34.41 -1.32 -10.41
CA SER A 85 -35.41 -0.33 -10.00
C SER A 85 -35.55 0.78 -11.04
N GLU A 86 -36.64 1.56 -10.95
CA GLU A 86 -36.81 2.76 -11.75
C GLU A 86 -35.67 3.75 -11.53
N ARG A 87 -35.19 3.88 -10.27
CA ARG A 87 -34.05 4.73 -9.93
C ARG A 87 -32.77 4.27 -10.65
N ALA A 88 -32.47 2.98 -10.61
CA ALA A 88 -31.31 2.42 -11.30
C ALA A 88 -31.40 2.61 -12.83
N ALA A 89 -32.55 2.36 -13.41
CA ALA A 89 -32.77 2.51 -14.86
C ALA A 89 -32.75 3.95 -15.35
N SER A 90 -33.05 4.93 -14.48
CA SER A 90 -33.13 6.35 -14.83
C SER A 90 -31.88 7.15 -14.51
N ILE A 91 -30.88 6.56 -13.84
CA ILE A 91 -29.66 7.29 -13.46
C ILE A 91 -28.83 7.68 -14.69
N GLY A 92 -28.32 8.90 -14.67
CA GLY A 92 -27.52 9.42 -15.79
C GLY A 92 -26.03 9.06 -15.73
N GLY A 93 -25.29 9.62 -16.68
CA GLY A 93 -23.84 9.45 -16.81
C GLY A 93 -23.46 8.14 -17.49
N SER A 94 -22.38 7.49 -17.01
CA SER A 94 -21.95 6.19 -17.56
C SER A 94 -22.84 5.08 -17.05
N THR A 95 -23.43 4.30 -17.97
CA THR A 95 -24.40 3.24 -17.65
C THR A 95 -24.19 2.00 -18.52
N MET A 96 -24.72 0.87 -18.10
CA MET A 96 -24.92 -0.34 -18.90
C MET A 96 -26.21 -0.25 -19.75
N PHE A 97 -27.03 0.79 -19.55
CA PHE A 97 -28.38 0.94 -20.07
C PHE A 97 -29.32 -0.19 -19.62
N LEU A 98 -29.33 -0.43 -18.31
CA LEU A 98 -30.23 -1.40 -17.68
C LEU A 98 -31.68 -0.90 -17.73
N GLU A 99 -32.60 -1.79 -18.06
CA GLU A 99 -34.04 -1.56 -18.05
C GLU A 99 -34.69 -2.25 -16.85
N GLN A 100 -35.84 -1.78 -16.39
CA GLN A 100 -36.56 -2.36 -15.25
C GLN A 100 -36.91 -3.86 -15.42
N THR A 101 -37.03 -4.29 -16.68
CA THR A 101 -37.26 -5.69 -17.04
C THR A 101 -36.04 -6.58 -17.00
N ASP A 102 -34.83 -5.97 -16.91
CA ASP A 102 -33.60 -6.73 -16.85
C ASP A 102 -33.42 -7.43 -15.50
N ARG A 103 -32.66 -8.51 -15.54
CA ARG A 103 -32.20 -9.26 -14.36
C ARG A 103 -30.71 -9.57 -14.56
N PRO A 104 -29.84 -8.55 -14.44
CA PRO A 104 -28.40 -8.77 -14.59
C PRO A 104 -27.89 -9.70 -13.50
N THR A 105 -26.97 -10.57 -13.85
CA THR A 105 -26.24 -11.39 -12.89
C THR A 105 -25.21 -10.55 -12.14
N VAL A 106 -24.73 -11.05 -11.01
CA VAL A 106 -23.59 -10.45 -10.28
C VAL A 106 -22.39 -10.29 -11.20
N GLU A 107 -22.10 -11.29 -12.04
CA GLU A 107 -21.00 -11.20 -13.00
C GLU A 107 -21.21 -10.08 -14.04
N ASP A 108 -22.42 -9.92 -14.59
CA ASP A 108 -22.75 -8.80 -15.48
C ASP A 108 -22.50 -7.45 -14.80
N LEU A 109 -22.91 -7.32 -13.54
CA LEU A 109 -22.77 -6.08 -12.77
C LEU A 109 -21.31 -5.76 -12.46
N ILE A 110 -20.48 -6.76 -12.13
CA ILE A 110 -19.03 -6.58 -11.95
C ILE A 110 -18.41 -6.03 -13.23
N GLN A 111 -18.65 -6.68 -14.36
CA GLN A 111 -18.12 -6.24 -15.65
C GLN A 111 -18.65 -4.86 -16.05
N GLY A 112 -19.93 -4.60 -15.83
CA GLY A 112 -20.55 -3.31 -16.10
C GLY A 112 -19.97 -2.17 -15.26
N ILE A 113 -19.66 -2.39 -13.98
CA ILE A 113 -18.98 -1.39 -13.14
C ILE A 113 -17.55 -1.17 -13.56
N ILE A 114 -16.79 -2.23 -13.77
CA ILE A 114 -15.36 -2.13 -14.05
C ILE A 114 -15.11 -1.55 -15.43
N VAL A 115 -15.73 -2.11 -16.46
CA VAL A 115 -15.47 -1.74 -17.86
C VAL A 115 -16.27 -0.49 -18.25
N GLN A 116 -17.59 -0.52 -18.09
CA GLN A 116 -18.48 0.54 -18.52
C GLN A 116 -18.64 1.66 -17.50
N SER A 117 -18.14 1.46 -16.27
CA SER A 117 -18.32 2.39 -15.14
C SER A 117 -19.80 2.66 -14.82
N GLY A 118 -20.66 1.61 -14.94
CA GLY A 118 -22.11 1.70 -14.83
C GLY A 118 -22.59 2.28 -13.50
N ASN A 119 -23.24 3.44 -13.55
CA ASN A 119 -23.91 4.04 -12.39
C ASN A 119 -25.15 3.22 -12.02
N ASP A 120 -25.88 2.79 -13.04
CA ASP A 120 -27.04 1.89 -12.93
C ASP A 120 -26.69 0.55 -12.27
N ALA A 121 -25.60 -0.06 -12.69
CA ALA A 121 -25.07 -1.27 -12.06
C ALA A 121 -24.71 -1.05 -10.58
N SER A 122 -24.14 0.12 -10.25
CA SER A 122 -23.80 0.45 -8.86
C SER A 122 -25.03 0.56 -7.98
N VAL A 123 -26.09 1.22 -8.48
CA VAL A 123 -27.39 1.32 -7.76
C VAL A 123 -28.03 -0.07 -7.60
N VAL A 124 -28.03 -0.90 -8.66
CA VAL A 124 -28.57 -2.27 -8.59
C VAL A 124 -27.87 -3.10 -7.52
N ILE A 125 -26.55 -3.03 -7.43
CA ILE A 125 -25.79 -3.71 -6.38
C ILE A 125 -26.15 -3.17 -5.00
N ALA A 126 -26.20 -1.84 -4.85
CA ALA A 126 -26.53 -1.19 -3.60
C ALA A 126 -27.91 -1.61 -3.07
N GLU A 127 -28.92 -1.57 -3.93
CA GLU A 127 -30.28 -2.00 -3.58
C GLU A 127 -30.35 -3.52 -3.31
N GLY A 128 -29.63 -4.32 -4.09
CA GLY A 128 -29.59 -5.78 -3.93
C GLY A 128 -28.92 -6.24 -2.64
N LEU A 129 -27.87 -5.56 -2.19
CA LEU A 129 -27.13 -5.93 -0.97
C LEU A 129 -27.67 -5.28 0.30
N ALA A 130 -28.18 -4.05 0.22
CA ALA A 130 -28.59 -3.26 1.39
C ALA A 130 -30.05 -2.76 1.36
N GLY A 131 -30.82 -3.12 0.34
CA GLY A 131 -32.22 -2.72 0.16
C GLY A 131 -32.40 -1.29 -0.35
N THR A 132 -31.50 -0.36 -0.02
CA THR A 132 -31.49 1.04 -0.52
C THR A 132 -30.07 1.53 -0.75
N GLU A 133 -29.90 2.49 -1.68
CA GLU A 133 -28.59 3.12 -1.93
C GLU A 133 -28.07 3.87 -0.70
N ASP A 134 -28.96 4.52 0.09
CA ASP A 134 -28.57 5.22 1.31
C ASP A 134 -28.04 4.26 2.41
N ALA A 135 -28.66 3.09 2.55
CA ALA A 135 -28.18 2.06 3.48
C ALA A 135 -26.81 1.54 3.02
N PHE A 136 -26.66 1.33 1.72
CA PHE A 136 -25.38 0.89 1.13
C PHE A 136 -24.27 1.92 1.29
N ALA A 137 -24.55 3.21 1.11
CA ALA A 137 -23.58 4.29 1.33
C ALA A 137 -23.09 4.34 2.80
N ARG A 138 -23.97 4.06 3.77
CA ARG A 138 -23.55 3.89 5.17
C ARG A 138 -22.63 2.68 5.34
N MET A 139 -22.98 1.51 4.76
CA MET A 139 -22.11 0.33 4.77
C MET A 139 -20.74 0.61 4.15
N MET A 140 -20.68 1.34 3.03
CA MET A 140 -19.42 1.75 2.40
C MET A 140 -18.57 2.59 3.36
N THR A 141 -19.19 3.53 4.10
CA THR A 141 -18.49 4.39 5.05
C THR A 141 -18.01 3.63 6.29
N GLU A 142 -18.81 2.71 6.81
CA GLU A 142 -18.42 1.82 7.92
C GLU A 142 -17.26 0.92 7.49
N ARG A 143 -17.38 0.29 6.32
CA ARG A 143 -16.32 -0.58 5.81
C ARG A 143 -15.02 0.18 5.54
N ALA A 144 -15.09 1.43 5.07
CA ALA A 144 -13.91 2.27 4.91
C ALA A 144 -13.16 2.45 6.23
N ARG A 145 -13.86 2.71 7.33
CA ARG A 145 -13.25 2.82 8.67
C ARG A 145 -12.58 1.52 9.11
N ASP A 146 -13.25 0.38 8.89
CA ASP A 146 -12.68 -0.93 9.23
C ASP A 146 -11.40 -1.23 8.45
N LEU A 147 -11.26 -0.70 7.23
CA LEU A 147 -10.07 -0.81 6.40
C LEU A 147 -8.98 0.23 6.74
N GLY A 148 -9.23 1.14 7.69
CA GLY A 148 -8.30 2.22 8.04
C GLY A 148 -8.32 3.40 7.06
N MET A 149 -9.39 3.56 6.26
CA MET A 149 -9.59 4.66 5.31
C MET A 149 -10.22 5.86 6.04
N GLU A 150 -9.41 6.56 6.83
CA GLU A 150 -9.87 7.60 7.76
C GLU A 150 -10.40 8.87 7.07
N ASN A 151 -9.99 9.11 5.82
CA ASN A 151 -10.34 10.29 5.03
C ASN A 151 -11.38 9.98 3.94
N SER A 152 -12.21 8.95 4.17
CA SER A 152 -13.22 8.52 3.21
C SER A 152 -14.62 8.49 3.81
N SER A 153 -15.57 8.99 3.01
CA SER A 153 -17.02 8.92 3.29
C SER A 153 -17.79 8.79 1.98
N PHE A 154 -18.98 8.20 2.06
CA PHE A 154 -19.79 7.88 0.89
C PHE A 154 -21.20 8.42 1.04
N GLY A 155 -21.71 9.09 0.00
CA GLY A 155 -23.06 9.57 -0.11
C GLY A 155 -23.89 8.79 -1.14
N ASN A 156 -23.25 7.92 -1.95
CA ASN A 156 -23.89 7.06 -2.93
C ASN A 156 -22.96 5.94 -3.38
N SER A 157 -23.50 4.99 -4.15
CA SER A 157 -22.77 3.80 -4.63
C SER A 157 -21.88 4.06 -5.86
N SER A 158 -22.10 5.16 -6.58
CA SER A 158 -21.55 5.35 -7.93
C SER A 158 -20.42 6.38 -8.03
N GLY A 159 -20.27 7.23 -7.01
CA GLY A 159 -19.36 8.39 -7.07
C GLY A 159 -19.98 9.60 -7.76
N TRP A 160 -21.31 9.61 -7.93
CA TRP A 160 -22.02 10.81 -8.38
C TRP A 160 -21.76 11.97 -7.41
N PRO A 161 -21.68 13.21 -7.89
CA PRO A 161 -21.40 14.35 -7.02
C PRO A 161 -22.36 14.43 -5.82
N HIS A 162 -21.78 14.42 -4.63
CA HIS A 162 -22.51 14.52 -3.36
C HIS A 162 -21.60 15.10 -2.28
N PRO A 163 -22.08 15.94 -1.34
CA PRO A 163 -21.22 16.55 -0.31
C PRO A 163 -20.44 15.54 0.54
N LEU A 164 -21.04 14.38 0.83
CA LEU A 164 -20.41 13.29 1.60
C LEU A 164 -19.55 12.36 0.76
N GLN A 165 -19.49 12.54 -0.56
CA GLN A 165 -18.70 11.67 -1.44
C GLN A 165 -17.25 12.17 -1.48
N ARG A 166 -16.43 11.73 -0.54
CA ARG A 166 -15.03 12.15 -0.38
C ARG A 166 -14.13 10.95 -0.14
N MET A 167 -12.96 10.94 -0.75
CA MET A 167 -11.90 9.95 -0.52
C MET A 167 -10.53 10.61 -0.70
N SER A 168 -9.55 10.18 0.08
CA SER A 168 -8.17 10.56 -0.14
C SER A 168 -7.47 9.60 -1.13
N MET A 169 -6.35 10.03 -1.71
CA MET A 169 -5.58 9.17 -2.64
C MET A 169 -4.96 7.99 -1.89
N LYS A 170 -4.55 8.19 -0.65
CA LYS A 170 -4.05 7.14 0.23
C LYS A 170 -5.14 6.10 0.54
N ASP A 171 -6.34 6.53 0.87
CA ASP A 171 -7.46 5.62 1.16
C ASP A 171 -7.86 4.79 -0.08
N LEU A 172 -7.85 5.42 -1.26
CA LEU A 172 -8.07 4.70 -2.51
C LEU A 172 -6.97 3.65 -2.78
N ALA A 173 -5.73 3.91 -2.39
CA ALA A 173 -4.64 2.94 -2.50
C ALA A 173 -4.77 1.81 -1.47
N ILE A 174 -5.22 2.09 -0.25
CA ILE A 174 -5.56 1.07 0.77
C ILE A 174 -6.64 0.14 0.22
N LEU A 175 -7.72 0.69 -0.33
CA LEU A 175 -8.81 -0.09 -0.92
C LEU A 175 -8.33 -0.93 -2.11
N ALA A 176 -7.54 -0.35 -3.01
CA ALA A 176 -7.00 -1.06 -4.16
C ALA A 176 -6.10 -2.23 -3.73
N ARG A 177 -5.20 -2.00 -2.75
CA ARG A 177 -4.37 -3.06 -2.17
C ARG A 177 -5.23 -4.16 -1.55
N HIS A 178 -6.25 -3.81 -0.78
CA HIS A 178 -7.18 -4.76 -0.18
C HIS A 178 -7.84 -5.64 -1.26
N ILE A 179 -8.41 -5.03 -2.31
CA ILE A 179 -9.03 -5.78 -3.41
C ILE A 179 -8.04 -6.74 -4.09
N ILE A 180 -6.81 -6.30 -4.32
CA ILE A 180 -5.76 -7.11 -4.99
C ILE A 180 -5.38 -8.32 -4.13
N VAL A 181 -5.22 -8.12 -2.82
CA VAL A 181 -4.69 -9.14 -1.90
C VAL A 181 -5.79 -10.12 -1.46
N GLU A 182 -6.98 -9.60 -1.11
CA GLU A 182 -8.04 -10.43 -0.53
C GLU A 182 -8.91 -11.11 -1.61
N PHE A 183 -9.01 -10.53 -2.82
CA PHE A 183 -9.87 -11.03 -3.88
C PHE A 183 -9.14 -11.31 -5.20
N PRO A 184 -8.01 -12.05 -5.19
CA PRO A 184 -7.19 -12.28 -6.39
C PRO A 184 -7.97 -12.97 -7.52
N ASP A 185 -8.91 -13.85 -7.21
CA ASP A 185 -9.73 -14.54 -8.19
C ASP A 185 -10.70 -13.60 -8.93
N TYR A 186 -11.19 -12.57 -8.25
CA TYR A 186 -12.08 -11.55 -8.82
C TYR A 186 -11.30 -10.39 -9.42
N TYR A 187 -10.06 -10.17 -8.98
CA TYR A 187 -9.21 -9.08 -9.49
C TYR A 187 -9.01 -9.15 -11.02
N ARG A 188 -9.05 -10.35 -11.61
CA ARG A 188 -8.92 -10.55 -13.06
C ARG A 188 -9.89 -9.72 -13.92
N TYR A 189 -11.05 -9.32 -13.39
CA TYR A 189 -12.01 -8.52 -14.11
C TYR A 189 -11.51 -7.10 -14.41
N PHE A 190 -10.59 -6.56 -13.59
CA PHE A 190 -10.06 -5.21 -13.77
C PHE A 190 -9.21 -5.03 -15.02
N ARG A 191 -8.60 -6.08 -15.54
CA ARG A 191 -7.84 -6.04 -16.79
C ARG A 191 -8.67 -6.28 -18.05
N GLN A 192 -9.99 -6.48 -17.90
CA GLN A 192 -10.88 -6.70 -19.02
C GLN A 192 -11.00 -5.40 -19.82
N SER A 193 -10.69 -5.45 -21.12
CA SER A 193 -10.68 -4.29 -22.01
C SER A 193 -12.05 -3.93 -22.59
N GLU A 194 -12.95 -4.92 -22.69
CA GLU A 194 -14.25 -4.76 -23.33
C GLU A 194 -15.34 -5.56 -22.61
N TYR A 195 -16.54 -4.97 -22.50
CA TYR A 195 -17.76 -5.64 -22.07
C TYR A 195 -18.97 -5.05 -22.78
N TYR A 196 -19.84 -5.90 -23.28
CA TYR A 196 -20.97 -5.48 -24.12
C TYR A 196 -22.28 -6.17 -23.65
N TYR A 197 -22.93 -5.55 -22.65
CA TYR A 197 -24.17 -6.08 -22.07
C TYR A 197 -25.30 -6.04 -23.09
N LYS A 198 -25.82 -7.21 -23.52
CA LYS A 198 -26.95 -7.39 -24.44
C LYS A 198 -26.89 -6.54 -25.71
N GLY A 199 -25.71 -6.20 -26.19
CA GLY A 199 -25.56 -5.35 -27.37
C GLY A 199 -25.92 -3.88 -27.13
N ARG A 200 -26.08 -3.44 -25.89
CA ARG A 200 -26.35 -2.04 -25.52
C ARG A 200 -25.05 -1.26 -25.29
N ALA A 201 -25.13 0.06 -25.42
CA ALA A 201 -23.99 0.98 -25.20
C ALA A 201 -22.74 0.68 -26.04
N PRO A 202 -22.85 0.64 -27.38
CA PRO A 202 -21.71 0.31 -28.26
C PRO A 202 -20.52 1.25 -28.04
N ASP A 203 -20.78 2.53 -27.75
CA ASP A 203 -19.73 3.54 -27.53
C ASP A 203 -19.13 3.50 -26.11
N ASN A 204 -19.78 2.78 -25.16
CA ASN A 204 -19.33 2.66 -23.76
C ASN A 204 -18.88 1.22 -23.41
N ARG A 205 -18.56 0.40 -24.39
CA ARG A 205 -18.17 -0.99 -24.15
C ARG A 205 -16.72 -1.19 -23.77
N PHE A 206 -15.87 -0.19 -24.00
CA PHE A 206 -14.43 -0.28 -23.76
C PHE A 206 -14.04 0.23 -22.36
N ASN A 207 -13.07 -0.44 -21.73
CA ASN A 207 -12.48 0.01 -20.48
C ASN A 207 -11.70 1.31 -20.72
N ARG A 208 -11.91 2.31 -19.85
CA ARG A 208 -11.29 3.62 -19.97
C ARG A 208 -9.90 3.71 -19.32
N ASN A 209 -9.39 2.62 -18.78
CA ASN A 209 -8.02 2.57 -18.26
C ASN A 209 -7.04 2.58 -19.46
N PRO A 210 -6.28 3.68 -19.65
CA PRO A 210 -5.43 3.84 -20.82
C PRO A 210 -4.18 2.97 -20.80
N LEU A 211 -3.90 2.28 -19.69
CA LEU A 211 -2.66 1.54 -19.51
C LEU A 211 -2.76 0.07 -19.90
N LEU A 212 -3.98 -0.48 -20.04
CA LEU A 212 -4.19 -1.93 -20.23
C LEU A 212 -3.51 -2.49 -21.47
N ASP A 213 -3.44 -1.70 -22.55
CA ASP A 213 -2.91 -2.14 -23.84
C ASP A 213 -1.45 -1.71 -24.09
N LEU A 214 -0.78 -1.06 -23.09
CA LEU A 214 0.58 -0.55 -23.26
C LEU A 214 1.69 -1.59 -23.05
N GLY A 215 1.36 -2.80 -22.55
CA GLY A 215 2.37 -3.83 -22.30
C GLY A 215 3.36 -3.52 -21.17
N ILE A 216 3.01 -2.57 -20.29
CA ILE A 216 3.83 -2.15 -19.13
C ILE A 216 3.49 -2.87 -17.84
N GLY A 217 2.73 -3.98 -17.91
CA GLY A 217 2.29 -4.76 -16.77
C GLY A 217 1.06 -4.22 -16.06
N ALA A 218 0.41 -3.17 -16.57
CA ALA A 218 -0.80 -2.62 -15.99
C ALA A 218 -1.98 -3.58 -16.14
N ASP A 219 -2.75 -3.79 -15.06
CA ASP A 219 -3.84 -4.78 -15.00
C ASP A 219 -5.09 -4.30 -14.21
N GLY A 220 -5.16 -3.04 -13.88
CA GLY A 220 -6.28 -2.42 -13.14
C GLY A 220 -6.06 -0.94 -12.86
N LEU A 221 -6.95 -0.27 -12.14
CA LEU A 221 -8.25 -0.70 -11.64
C LEU A 221 -9.37 0.19 -12.22
N LYS A 222 -9.38 1.51 -11.86
CA LYS A 222 -10.56 2.36 -12.13
C LYS A 222 -10.21 3.80 -12.42
N THR A 223 -10.82 4.36 -13.47
CA THR A 223 -10.76 5.79 -13.78
C THR A 223 -11.95 6.53 -13.19
N GLY A 224 -11.77 7.83 -12.93
CA GLY A 224 -12.81 8.75 -12.52
C GLY A 224 -12.66 10.12 -13.17
N HIS A 225 -13.79 10.81 -13.35
CA HIS A 225 -13.83 12.20 -13.78
C HIS A 225 -15.10 12.91 -13.30
N THR A 226 -14.92 14.08 -12.74
CA THR A 226 -15.95 15.11 -12.56
C THR A 226 -15.32 16.47 -12.82
N GLN A 227 -16.15 17.51 -13.03
CA GLN A 227 -15.62 18.88 -13.22
C GLN A 227 -14.86 19.36 -11.98
N GLU A 228 -15.31 18.97 -10.77
CA GLU A 228 -14.66 19.35 -9.51
C GLU A 228 -13.34 18.60 -9.29
N ALA A 229 -13.32 17.28 -9.56
CA ALA A 229 -12.16 16.43 -9.31
C ALA A 229 -11.09 16.45 -10.41
N GLY A 230 -11.44 16.88 -11.62
CA GLY A 230 -10.61 16.61 -12.79
C GLY A 230 -10.59 15.13 -13.17
N TYR A 231 -9.63 14.75 -14.00
CA TYR A 231 -9.41 13.34 -14.38
C TYR A 231 -8.51 12.65 -13.37
N GLY A 232 -8.91 11.43 -12.98
CA GLY A 232 -8.15 10.61 -12.03
C GLY A 232 -8.12 9.13 -12.43
N ILE A 233 -7.22 8.39 -11.81
CA ILE A 233 -7.11 6.95 -11.96
C ILE A 233 -6.56 6.31 -10.68
N VAL A 234 -7.13 5.20 -10.28
CA VAL A 234 -6.51 4.19 -9.44
C VAL A 234 -5.93 3.15 -10.38
N GLY A 235 -4.63 3.00 -10.39
CA GLY A 235 -3.91 2.08 -11.26
C GLY A 235 -3.12 1.02 -10.48
N SER A 236 -2.87 -0.11 -11.10
CA SER A 236 -1.92 -1.12 -10.63
C SER A 236 -1.15 -1.69 -11.81
N ALA A 237 0.12 -2.02 -11.55
CA ALA A 237 0.96 -2.71 -12.52
C ALA A 237 1.82 -3.77 -11.81
N LEU A 238 2.03 -4.90 -12.48
CA LEU A 238 2.88 -6.02 -12.06
C LEU A 238 3.98 -6.24 -13.08
N GLN A 239 5.25 -6.15 -12.64
CA GLN A 239 6.42 -6.51 -13.46
C GLN A 239 7.29 -7.51 -12.69
N GLY A 240 7.47 -8.72 -13.24
CA GLY A 240 8.01 -9.84 -12.47
C GLY A 240 7.13 -10.13 -11.26
N ASP A 241 7.73 -10.19 -10.07
CA ASP A 241 7.03 -10.42 -8.81
C ASP A 241 6.70 -9.13 -8.05
N ARG A 242 7.06 -7.97 -8.61
CA ARG A 242 6.87 -6.68 -7.98
C ARG A 242 5.60 -6.00 -8.49
N ARG A 243 4.73 -5.58 -7.56
CA ARG A 243 3.49 -4.89 -7.85
C ARG A 243 3.43 -3.51 -7.20
N ILE A 244 2.99 -2.54 -7.97
CA ILE A 244 2.67 -1.21 -7.48
C ILE A 244 1.18 -0.93 -7.58
N VAL A 245 0.69 -0.09 -6.67
CA VAL A 245 -0.59 0.61 -6.76
C VAL A 245 -0.30 2.10 -6.79
N PHE A 246 -0.98 2.83 -7.64
CA PHE A 246 -0.90 4.28 -7.67
C PHE A 246 -2.27 4.91 -7.83
N VAL A 247 -2.43 6.09 -7.26
CA VAL A 247 -3.64 6.89 -7.36
C VAL A 247 -3.25 8.32 -7.69
N ILE A 248 -3.83 8.87 -8.75
CA ILE A 248 -3.66 10.27 -9.12
C ILE A 248 -5.01 10.92 -9.40
N SER A 249 -5.12 12.22 -9.09
CA SER A 249 -6.31 13.03 -9.34
C SER A 249 -5.94 14.47 -9.69
N GLY A 250 -6.87 15.16 -10.35
CA GLY A 250 -6.70 16.57 -10.71
C GLY A 250 -6.05 16.82 -12.04
N MET A 251 -6.03 15.83 -12.96
CA MET A 251 -5.54 16.02 -14.32
C MET A 251 -6.54 16.83 -15.14
N ALA A 252 -6.05 17.68 -16.05
CA ALA A 252 -6.88 18.55 -16.88
C ALA A 252 -7.58 17.81 -18.04
N SER A 253 -7.06 16.64 -18.45
CA SER A 253 -7.60 15.87 -19.56
C SER A 253 -7.36 14.37 -19.44
N GLU A 254 -8.08 13.58 -20.23
CA GLU A 254 -7.83 12.14 -20.37
C GLU A 254 -6.42 11.83 -20.86
N LYS A 255 -5.92 12.64 -21.78
CA LYS A 255 -4.57 12.52 -22.31
C LYS A 255 -3.53 12.75 -21.24
N GLU A 256 -3.68 13.81 -20.45
CA GLU A 256 -2.76 14.10 -19.34
C GLU A 256 -2.78 12.99 -18.28
N ARG A 257 -3.98 12.48 -17.94
CA ARG A 257 -4.12 11.32 -17.05
C ARG A 257 -3.38 10.09 -17.58
N ALA A 258 -3.49 9.80 -18.87
CA ALA A 258 -2.83 8.67 -19.52
C ALA A 258 -1.30 8.80 -19.50
N GLU A 259 -0.80 9.96 -19.93
CA GLU A 259 0.65 10.26 -19.94
C GLU A 259 1.27 10.20 -18.55
N GLU A 260 0.59 10.78 -17.54
CA GLU A 260 1.07 10.82 -16.18
C GLU A 260 1.06 9.42 -15.54
N ALA A 261 -0.01 8.65 -15.75
CA ALA A 261 -0.13 7.28 -15.26
C ALA A 261 0.96 6.37 -15.85
N GLU A 262 1.25 6.47 -17.16
CA GLU A 262 2.34 5.75 -17.81
C GLU A 262 3.70 6.17 -17.24
N ALA A 263 3.93 7.46 -17.06
CA ALA A 263 5.17 8.01 -16.52
C ALA A 263 5.42 7.48 -15.08
N ILE A 264 4.39 7.42 -14.23
CA ILE A 264 4.48 6.87 -12.86
C ILE A 264 4.84 5.39 -12.88
N VAL A 265 4.20 4.56 -13.71
CA VAL A 265 4.52 3.14 -13.81
C VAL A 265 5.97 2.95 -14.25
N ASN A 266 6.38 3.63 -15.33
CA ASN A 266 7.75 3.54 -15.83
C ASN A 266 8.78 4.02 -14.79
N TRP A 267 8.49 5.12 -14.10
CA TRP A 267 9.35 5.64 -13.03
C TRP A 267 9.48 4.66 -11.88
N ALA A 268 8.37 4.15 -11.35
CA ALA A 268 8.36 3.26 -10.19
C ALA A 268 9.15 1.96 -10.42
N PHE A 269 9.11 1.40 -11.62
CA PHE A 269 9.85 0.18 -11.93
C PHE A 269 11.30 0.41 -12.35
N ARG A 270 11.63 1.59 -12.90
CA ARG A 270 13.01 1.90 -13.34
C ARG A 270 13.88 2.53 -12.25
N GLN A 271 13.25 3.28 -11.34
CA GLN A 271 14.00 4.02 -10.31
C GLN A 271 14.25 3.22 -9.03
N PHE A 272 13.57 2.10 -8.85
CA PHE A 272 13.71 1.29 -7.64
C PHE A 272 13.93 -0.18 -8.00
N THR A 273 14.91 -0.78 -7.34
CA THR A 273 15.20 -2.21 -7.42
C THR A 273 14.88 -2.85 -6.07
N MET A 274 14.26 -4.02 -6.08
CA MET A 274 14.02 -4.79 -4.85
C MET A 274 15.25 -5.64 -4.58
N GLU A 275 15.84 -5.51 -3.38
CA GLU A 275 16.96 -6.32 -2.91
C GLU A 275 16.60 -6.99 -1.58
N THR A 276 16.94 -8.27 -1.43
CA THR A 276 16.87 -8.97 -0.15
C THR A 276 18.09 -8.60 0.66
N THR A 277 17.94 -7.85 1.74
CA THR A 277 19.05 -7.34 2.57
C THR A 277 19.38 -8.23 3.75
N VAL A 278 18.38 -8.92 4.33
CA VAL A 278 18.54 -9.89 5.41
C VAL A 278 17.66 -11.09 5.13
N LYS A 279 18.18 -12.29 5.38
CA LYS A 279 17.42 -13.54 5.21
C LYS A 279 16.60 -13.87 6.46
N ALA A 280 15.48 -14.56 6.26
CA ALA A 280 14.70 -15.11 7.36
C ALA A 280 15.58 -15.97 8.28
N GLY A 281 15.48 -15.75 9.60
CA GLY A 281 16.26 -16.47 10.61
C GLY A 281 17.74 -16.09 10.71
N GLU A 282 18.22 -15.13 9.92
CA GLU A 282 19.58 -14.60 10.04
C GLU A 282 19.67 -13.72 11.30
N LYS A 283 20.65 -14.05 12.19
CA LYS A 283 20.85 -13.29 13.42
C LYS A 283 21.52 -11.95 13.12
N ILE A 284 20.81 -10.86 13.40
CA ILE A 284 21.27 -9.48 13.11
C ILE A 284 21.74 -8.74 14.37
N ALA A 285 21.27 -9.14 15.54
CA ALA A 285 21.70 -8.57 16.83
C ALA A 285 21.52 -9.59 17.95
N GLU A 286 22.04 -9.27 19.14
CA GLU A 286 21.80 -10.00 20.38
C GLU A 286 21.29 -9.03 21.44
N ALA A 287 20.29 -9.47 22.22
CA ALA A 287 19.75 -8.72 23.34
C ALA A 287 20.09 -9.43 24.66
N ASP A 288 20.42 -8.65 25.71
CA ASP A 288 20.69 -9.16 27.03
C ASP A 288 19.44 -9.75 27.69
N VAL A 289 19.60 -10.88 28.38
CA VAL A 289 18.51 -11.60 29.07
C VAL A 289 18.64 -11.52 30.58
N TRP A 290 17.61 -10.95 31.20
CA TRP A 290 17.50 -10.87 32.64
C TRP A 290 17.01 -12.20 33.25
N LEU A 291 17.81 -12.76 34.21
CA LEU A 291 17.52 -14.02 34.91
C LEU A 291 17.24 -15.20 33.94
N GLY A 292 17.88 -15.22 32.79
CA GLY A 292 17.83 -16.33 31.82
C GLY A 292 18.85 -17.42 32.11
N ALA A 293 18.61 -18.63 31.56
CA ALA A 293 19.55 -19.72 31.56
C ALA A 293 20.84 -19.39 30.78
N VAL A 294 20.71 -18.55 29.77
CA VAL A 294 21.79 -17.90 29.00
C VAL A 294 21.72 -16.38 29.20
N ASP A 295 22.80 -15.68 28.87
CA ASP A 295 22.94 -14.23 29.10
C ASP A 295 22.36 -13.37 27.95
N THR A 296 22.29 -13.93 26.77
CA THR A 296 21.79 -13.23 25.55
C THR A 296 20.82 -14.10 24.75
N VAL A 297 20.05 -13.49 23.89
CA VAL A 297 19.17 -14.12 22.90
C VAL A 297 19.37 -13.42 21.54
N GLY A 298 19.43 -14.21 20.46
CA GLY A 298 19.56 -13.67 19.12
C GLY A 298 18.25 -13.07 18.61
N LEU A 299 18.36 -11.97 17.88
CA LEU A 299 17.26 -11.27 17.24
C LEU A 299 17.29 -11.57 15.73
N VAL A 300 16.22 -12.19 15.22
CA VAL A 300 16.11 -12.63 13.83
C VAL A 300 14.80 -12.15 13.21
N PRO A 301 14.77 -11.79 11.90
CA PRO A 301 13.52 -11.56 11.19
C PRO A 301 12.83 -12.91 10.88
N ALA A 302 11.49 -12.94 10.93
CA ALA A 302 10.72 -14.14 10.62
C ALA A 302 10.62 -14.43 9.10
N GLN A 303 10.84 -13.42 8.27
CA GLN A 303 10.79 -13.49 6.82
C GLN A 303 11.98 -12.75 6.19
N ASP A 304 12.27 -13.03 4.91
CA ASP A 304 13.26 -12.26 4.16
C ASP A 304 12.91 -10.77 4.18
N VAL A 305 13.88 -9.93 4.52
CA VAL A 305 13.73 -8.46 4.51
C VAL A 305 14.05 -7.97 3.12
N ASN A 306 13.01 -7.66 2.38
CA ASN A 306 13.10 -7.11 1.03
C ASN A 306 12.94 -5.59 1.08
N LEU A 307 13.92 -4.88 0.55
CA LEU A 307 13.92 -3.42 0.50
C LEU A 307 13.90 -2.93 -0.95
N LEU A 308 13.20 -1.83 -1.15
CA LEU A 308 13.35 -1.04 -2.37
C LEU A 308 14.52 -0.08 -2.19
N ILE A 309 15.47 -0.16 -3.10
CA ILE A 309 16.65 0.69 -3.14
C ILE A 309 16.57 1.55 -4.41
N PRO A 310 16.75 2.88 -4.31
CA PRO A 310 16.83 3.74 -5.49
C PRO A 310 17.97 3.28 -6.40
N ALA A 311 17.72 3.20 -7.71
CA ALA A 311 18.70 2.76 -8.69
C ALA A 311 19.92 3.71 -8.66
N GLY A 312 21.09 3.14 -8.39
CA GLY A 312 22.35 3.88 -8.31
C GLY A 312 22.69 4.50 -6.95
N GLN A 313 21.86 4.31 -5.92
CA GLN A 313 22.09 4.81 -4.56
C GLN A 313 22.07 3.62 -3.58
N ARG A 314 23.21 2.98 -3.37
CA ARG A 314 23.40 2.03 -2.25
C ARG A 314 23.86 2.73 -0.96
N GLU A 315 24.35 3.95 -1.07
CA GLU A 315 24.74 4.81 0.05
C GLU A 315 23.47 5.49 0.60
N GLY A 316 23.33 5.56 1.93
CA GLY A 316 22.17 6.21 2.58
C GLY A 316 21.12 5.24 3.12
N VAL A 317 21.41 3.94 3.21
CA VAL A 317 20.59 2.97 3.96
C VAL A 317 21.20 2.84 5.36
N SER A 318 20.39 3.11 6.39
CA SER A 318 20.75 2.86 7.79
C SER A 318 19.68 2.02 8.47
N ALA A 319 20.08 1.16 9.40
CA ALA A 319 19.16 0.39 10.21
C ALA A 319 19.45 0.60 11.68
N THR A 320 18.39 0.81 12.47
CA THR A 320 18.45 0.90 13.93
C THR A 320 17.56 -0.18 14.50
N ILE A 321 18.09 -0.96 15.43
CA ILE A 321 17.33 -2.00 16.12
C ILE A 321 16.99 -1.49 17.52
N ASN A 322 15.71 -1.48 17.86
CA ASN A 322 15.19 -0.99 19.13
C ASN A 322 14.53 -2.13 19.91
N TRP A 323 14.90 -2.28 21.18
CA TRP A 323 14.25 -3.21 22.11
C TRP A 323 14.22 -2.67 23.53
N ASN A 324 13.43 -3.27 24.36
CA ASN A 324 13.38 -2.95 25.79
C ASN A 324 14.28 -3.95 26.55
N GLY A 325 15.49 -3.55 26.87
CA GLY A 325 16.48 -4.38 27.52
C GLY A 325 16.67 -4.07 29.01
N PRO A 326 17.21 -5.03 29.79
CA PRO A 326 17.38 -6.44 29.47
C PRO A 326 16.03 -7.19 29.43
N ILE A 327 15.90 -8.18 28.53
CA ILE A 327 14.65 -8.93 28.32
C ILE A 327 14.48 -10.00 29.41
N ALA A 328 13.36 -10.01 30.13
CA ALA A 328 13.13 -10.93 31.21
C ALA A 328 12.84 -12.36 30.71
N ALA A 329 13.58 -13.35 31.26
CA ALA A 329 13.25 -14.76 31.05
C ALA A 329 11.97 -15.18 31.82
N PRO A 330 11.19 -16.19 31.35
CA PRO A 330 11.48 -17.04 30.21
C PRO A 330 11.08 -16.38 28.87
N ILE A 331 11.81 -16.70 27.80
CA ILE A 331 11.55 -16.22 26.43
C ILE A 331 11.18 -17.45 25.59
N ALA A 332 10.08 -17.38 24.84
CA ALA A 332 9.73 -18.44 23.90
C ALA A 332 10.45 -18.22 22.56
N GLN A 333 10.89 -19.31 21.91
CA GLN A 333 11.36 -19.22 20.51
C GLN A 333 10.28 -18.60 19.63
N GLY A 334 10.65 -17.65 18.78
CA GLY A 334 9.71 -16.91 17.91
C GLY A 334 8.86 -15.86 18.64
N GLN A 335 9.18 -15.54 19.90
CA GLN A 335 8.58 -14.39 20.59
C GLN A 335 9.13 -13.10 19.99
N GLU A 336 8.26 -12.14 19.68
CA GLU A 336 8.65 -10.81 19.25
C GLU A 336 9.33 -10.06 20.40
N LEU A 337 10.55 -9.55 20.16
CA LEU A 337 11.39 -8.93 21.19
C LEU A 337 11.86 -7.53 20.81
N ALA A 338 11.95 -7.20 19.52
CA ALA A 338 12.55 -5.98 19.03
C ALA A 338 11.93 -5.54 17.71
N GLU A 339 12.24 -4.32 17.31
CA GLU A 339 11.92 -3.76 16.00
C GLU A 339 13.18 -3.23 15.32
N MET A 340 13.38 -3.56 14.06
CA MET A 340 14.38 -2.95 13.20
C MET A 340 13.74 -1.87 12.34
N VAL A 341 14.18 -0.62 12.50
CA VAL A 341 13.76 0.52 11.69
C VAL A 341 14.82 0.78 10.63
N ILE A 342 14.45 0.65 9.38
CA ILE A 342 15.34 0.85 8.24
C ILE A 342 14.96 2.16 7.55
N SER A 343 15.88 3.13 7.58
CA SER A 343 15.72 4.44 6.97
C SER A 343 16.49 4.53 5.66
N ARG A 344 15.89 5.19 4.69
CA ARG A 344 16.43 5.39 3.33
C ARG A 344 16.13 6.80 2.86
N ASP A 345 17.10 7.43 2.18
CA ASP A 345 16.91 8.79 1.67
C ASP A 345 15.72 8.87 0.69
N GLY A 346 14.78 9.75 0.98
CA GLY A 346 13.62 10.03 0.13
C GLY A 346 12.51 8.97 0.14
N LEU A 347 12.58 7.96 1.02
CA LEU A 347 11.55 6.96 1.23
C LEU A 347 11.10 6.94 2.69
N SER A 348 9.89 6.44 2.94
CA SER A 348 9.43 6.17 4.30
C SER A 348 10.24 5.06 4.96
N ASP A 349 10.40 5.16 6.29
CA ASP A 349 11.02 4.10 7.08
C ASP A 349 10.26 2.78 6.94
N THR A 350 11.02 1.68 6.94
CA THR A 350 10.46 0.33 7.00
C THR A 350 10.70 -0.25 8.39
N VAL A 351 9.64 -0.67 9.07
CA VAL A 351 9.72 -1.32 10.38
C VAL A 351 9.58 -2.83 10.20
N VAL A 352 10.55 -3.57 10.72
CA VAL A 352 10.62 -5.04 10.65
C VAL A 352 10.63 -5.60 12.06
N PRO A 353 9.63 -6.41 12.48
CA PRO A 353 9.64 -7.05 13.77
C PRO A 353 10.73 -8.14 13.85
N LEU A 354 11.40 -8.23 14.99
CA LEU A 354 12.46 -9.19 15.25
C LEU A 354 12.04 -10.13 16.39
N PHE A 355 12.40 -11.38 16.23
CA PHE A 355 11.95 -12.48 17.06
C PHE A 355 13.14 -13.20 17.69
N ALA A 356 12.89 -13.89 18.82
CA ALA A 356 13.87 -14.75 19.47
C ALA A 356 14.25 -15.93 18.56
N ASP A 357 15.53 -16.11 18.28
CA ASP A 357 16.08 -17.22 17.48
C ASP A 357 15.92 -18.56 18.21
N GLU A 358 15.98 -18.53 19.55
CA GLU A 358 15.82 -19.70 20.41
C GLU A 358 15.02 -19.37 21.69
N GLY A 359 14.53 -20.41 22.36
CA GLY A 359 13.85 -20.26 23.65
C GLY A 359 14.85 -20.16 24.79
N VAL A 360 14.67 -19.19 25.68
CA VAL A 360 15.50 -19.03 26.89
C VAL A 360 14.72 -19.33 28.15
N GLY A 361 15.10 -20.41 28.83
CA GLY A 361 14.52 -20.79 30.12
C GLY A 361 14.96 -19.86 31.27
N ASN A 362 14.31 -19.97 32.40
CA ASN A 362 14.72 -19.25 33.62
C ASN A 362 16.11 -19.70 34.13
N ALA A 363 16.86 -18.76 34.67
CA ALA A 363 18.12 -19.04 35.38
C ALA A 363 17.95 -20.09 36.48
N GLY A 364 18.93 -20.97 36.64
CA GLY A 364 19.01 -21.90 37.72
C GLY A 364 19.14 -21.22 39.09
N PHE A 365 18.90 -21.98 40.19
CA PHE A 365 18.92 -21.45 41.55
C PHE A 365 20.22 -20.70 41.91
N GLY A 366 21.38 -21.24 41.47
CA GLY A 366 22.68 -20.61 41.76
C GLY A 366 22.80 -19.20 41.16
N LYS A 367 22.49 -19.03 39.87
CA LYS A 367 22.55 -17.72 39.18
C LYS A 367 21.57 -16.69 39.81
N ARG A 368 20.37 -17.15 40.17
CA ARG A 368 19.39 -16.30 40.88
C ARG A 368 19.90 -15.82 42.22
N LEU A 369 20.57 -16.72 42.99
CA LEU A 369 21.15 -16.37 44.28
C LEU A 369 22.31 -15.37 44.17
N THR A 370 23.17 -15.53 43.16
CA THR A 370 24.26 -14.59 42.87
C THR A 370 23.71 -13.20 42.56
N VAL A 371 22.76 -13.09 41.62
CA VAL A 371 22.11 -11.80 41.26
C VAL A 371 21.41 -11.17 42.47
N ALA A 372 20.75 -11.97 43.33
CA ALA A 372 20.12 -11.46 44.53
C ALA A 372 21.15 -10.95 45.54
N ALA A 373 22.29 -11.66 45.71
CA ALA A 373 23.38 -11.25 46.61
C ALA A 373 24.05 -9.95 46.13
N GLU A 374 24.35 -9.84 44.84
CA GLU A 374 24.89 -8.61 44.24
C GLU A 374 23.96 -7.40 44.45
N ARG A 375 22.65 -7.61 44.30
CA ARG A 375 21.64 -6.58 44.53
C ARG A 375 21.58 -6.12 46.02
N VAL A 376 21.61 -7.07 46.95
CA VAL A 376 21.66 -6.77 48.39
C VAL A 376 22.96 -6.01 48.73
N LEU A 377 24.08 -6.41 48.16
CA LEU A 377 25.36 -5.74 48.37
C LEU A 377 25.34 -4.30 47.80
N ALA A 378 24.78 -4.09 46.62
CA ALA A 378 24.62 -2.75 46.03
C ALA A 378 23.74 -1.84 46.91
N LEU A 379 22.64 -2.34 47.44
CA LEU A 379 21.77 -1.64 48.37
C LEU A 379 22.50 -1.27 49.68
N VAL A 380 23.30 -2.19 50.23
CA VAL A 380 24.07 -1.97 51.49
C VAL A 380 25.22 -0.97 51.29
N MET A 381 25.81 -0.93 50.09
CA MET A 381 26.87 -0.01 49.75
C MET A 381 26.39 1.41 49.34
N GLY A 382 25.08 1.65 49.37
CA GLY A 382 24.51 2.97 48.97
C GLY A 382 24.58 3.27 47.48
N ASN A 383 24.90 2.29 46.67
CA ASN A 383 24.79 2.35 45.24
C ASN A 383 23.35 2.02 44.82
N ASP A 384 22.41 2.92 45.11
CA ASP A 384 21.03 2.86 44.63
C ASP A 384 20.98 3.13 43.09
N ALA A 385 21.62 2.25 42.31
CA ALA A 385 21.20 2.09 40.96
C ALA A 385 19.86 1.32 41.00
N PRO A 386 18.73 1.88 40.56
CA PRO A 386 17.51 1.11 40.39
C PRO A 386 17.86 -0.14 39.56
N PRO A 387 17.13 -1.25 39.71
CA PRO A 387 17.27 -2.39 38.81
C PRO A 387 17.30 -1.81 37.41
N ALA A 388 18.26 -2.26 36.57
CA ALA A 388 18.39 -1.76 35.22
C ALA A 388 16.96 -1.53 34.71
N ALA A 389 16.53 -0.25 34.75
CA ALA A 389 15.21 0.11 34.31
C ALA A 389 15.19 -0.38 32.88
N ILE A 390 14.13 -1.09 32.51
CA ILE A 390 13.89 -1.45 31.11
C ILE A 390 14.13 -0.17 30.32
N GLN A 391 15.33 -0.05 29.73
CA GLN A 391 15.70 1.13 28.96
C GLN A 391 15.61 0.74 27.49
N PRO A 392 15.15 1.64 26.63
CA PRO A 392 15.27 1.40 25.21
C PRO A 392 16.75 1.27 24.85
N GLU A 393 17.14 0.12 24.36
CA GLU A 393 18.46 -0.13 23.79
C GLU A 393 18.36 -0.03 22.28
N ALA A 394 19.39 0.50 21.65
CA ALA A 394 19.44 0.63 20.20
C ALA A 394 20.83 0.24 19.67
N ALA A 395 20.85 -0.60 18.65
CA ALA A 395 22.03 -0.91 17.87
C ALA A 395 21.89 -0.33 16.47
N THR A 396 22.92 0.40 16.00
CA THR A 396 22.92 0.99 14.65
C THR A 396 23.81 0.16 13.74
N ILE A 397 23.28 -0.27 12.63
CA ILE A 397 24.01 -0.93 11.54
C ILE A 397 24.14 0.09 10.41
N SER A 398 25.36 0.54 10.11
CA SER A 398 25.68 1.37 8.96
C SER A 398 26.57 0.57 8.00
N ASN A 399 26.22 0.53 6.73
CA ASN A 399 27.07 0.02 5.66
C ASN A 399 28.01 1.13 5.15
#